data_02e6c7703300566a76f9da24cb77a09c
#
_entry.id   02e6c7703300566a76f9da24cb77a09c
#
_cell.length_a   1.000
_cell.length_b   1.000
_cell.length_c   1.000
_cell.angle_alpha   90.00
_cell.angle_beta   90.00
_cell.angle_gamma   90.00
#
_symmetry.space_group_name_H-M   'P 1'
#
loop_
_entity.id
_entity.type
_entity.pdbx_description
1 polymer ?
#
loop_
_entity_poly.entity_id
_entity_poly.type
_entity_poly.pdbx_seq_one_letter_code
_entity_poly.pdbx_strand_id
1 'polypeptide(L)'
;MATVYVADVGFRPAGVRLSAPVRAVDGKHAVTLGELIATPEGTDLTYYLTGLTGDEGHTPRQEVIAIRSAGEEHLITRGPFSFGSDRPVLRRRISSTSVTPPWMGPVEVAIAIAGVGEFRLAAQLRPFGPETDAPRRDVNTSATHDGITVSVRGVGAAREETAVEVEVQVGEGECCVGIGALAGHRLGPTALSLRDESGRVYMERWQEPGRFDHATLALFQPLHSDARELELTVPYVFVEDAGATTETFQLPVTSPVETRLGRYGIRVLGTVRVEGNPRARYPVHQQPAVGVRFDLGGWHDDRRVLLPGRPVVDGDFCNIGYRLSGLDMRQPEPVDRLEITGDRALAAKTLGFTRPSIQVRGPWRIHFAVA
;
A
#
# COMPACT_ATOMS: atom_id res chain seq x y z
N MET A 1 -7.59 11.47 -24.10
CA MET A 1 -6.17 11.07 -24.26
C MET A 1 -6.11 9.58 -23.96
N ALA A 2 -5.48 8.76 -24.81
CA ALA A 2 -5.42 7.33 -24.57
C ALA A 2 -4.60 7.01 -23.32
N THR A 3 -5.08 6.10 -22.51
CA THR A 3 -4.42 5.62 -21.28
C THR A 3 -3.81 4.26 -21.55
N VAL A 4 -2.57 4.06 -21.13
CA VAL A 4 -1.85 2.80 -21.30
C VAL A 4 -1.42 2.26 -19.94
N TYR A 5 -1.31 0.95 -19.84
CA TYR A 5 -0.73 0.28 -18.69
C TYR A 5 0.79 0.20 -18.86
N VAL A 6 1.50 0.66 -17.86
CA VAL A 6 2.96 0.55 -17.77
C VAL A 6 3.30 -0.29 -16.54
N ALA A 7 4.00 -1.38 -16.73
CA ALA A 7 4.41 -2.27 -15.65
C ALA A 7 5.13 -1.50 -14.54
N ASP A 8 4.88 -1.83 -13.28
CA ASP A 8 5.41 -1.16 -12.08
C ASP A 8 4.98 0.32 -11.89
N VAL A 9 4.27 0.93 -12.83
CA VAL A 9 3.86 2.35 -12.78
C VAL A 9 2.34 2.53 -12.81
N GLY A 10 1.63 1.54 -13.35
CA GLY A 10 0.18 1.56 -13.46
C GLY A 10 -0.32 2.27 -14.72
N PHE A 11 -1.59 2.68 -14.72
CA PHE A 11 -2.21 3.35 -15.86
C PHE A 11 -1.72 4.80 -15.99
N ARG A 12 -1.25 5.16 -17.16
CA ARG A 12 -0.76 6.52 -17.48
C ARG A 12 -1.28 6.99 -18.84
N PRO A 13 -1.49 8.29 -19.03
CA PRO A 13 -1.68 8.84 -20.38
C PRO A 13 -0.40 8.69 -21.20
N ALA A 14 -0.52 8.70 -22.53
CA ALA A 14 0.63 8.66 -23.42
C ALA A 14 1.63 9.81 -23.12
N GLY A 15 2.90 9.52 -23.26
CA GLY A 15 3.99 10.45 -22.92
C GLY A 15 5.34 9.96 -23.42
N VAL A 16 6.38 10.17 -22.63
CA VAL A 16 7.74 9.71 -22.92
C VAL A 16 8.25 8.81 -21.78
N ARG A 17 9.08 7.83 -22.14
CA ARG A 17 9.70 6.91 -21.19
C ARG A 17 11.18 6.66 -21.51
N LEU A 18 11.91 6.21 -20.50
CA LEU A 18 13.28 5.76 -20.62
C LEU A 18 13.39 4.62 -21.65
N SER A 19 14.31 4.75 -22.60
CA SER A 19 14.50 3.74 -23.66
C SER A 19 15.15 2.46 -23.14
N ALA A 20 16.11 2.60 -22.22
CA ALA A 20 16.81 1.49 -21.57
C ALA A 20 17.36 1.95 -20.21
N PRO A 21 17.51 1.04 -19.22
CA PRO A 21 18.13 1.37 -17.95
C PRO A 21 19.53 1.95 -18.13
N VAL A 22 19.89 2.94 -17.32
CA VAL A 22 21.21 3.59 -17.32
C VAL A 22 21.81 3.57 -15.93
N ARG A 23 23.15 3.51 -15.83
CA ARG A 23 23.86 3.37 -14.56
C ARG A 23 24.94 4.42 -14.39
N ALA A 24 25.07 4.94 -13.18
CA ALA A 24 26.19 5.79 -12.75
C ALA A 24 26.79 5.25 -11.44
N VAL A 25 28.08 5.54 -11.23
CA VAL A 25 28.85 5.10 -10.05
C VAL A 25 29.52 6.31 -9.43
N ASP A 26 29.44 6.41 -8.10
CA ASP A 26 30.16 7.39 -7.29
C ASP A 26 30.76 6.68 -6.07
N GLY A 27 32.08 6.55 -6.07
CA GLY A 27 32.84 5.78 -5.06
C GLY A 27 32.39 4.31 -4.99
N LYS A 28 31.92 3.88 -3.81
CA LYS A 28 31.40 2.51 -3.60
C LYS A 28 29.93 2.35 -3.98
N HIS A 29 29.25 3.46 -4.23
CA HIS A 29 27.81 3.45 -4.50
C HIS A 29 27.54 3.47 -6.01
N ALA A 30 26.46 2.85 -6.42
CA ALA A 30 25.99 2.93 -7.79
C ALA A 30 24.47 3.09 -7.83
N VAL A 31 24.00 3.94 -8.76
CA VAL A 31 22.59 4.11 -9.07
C VAL A 31 22.32 3.58 -10.46
N THR A 32 21.30 2.75 -10.59
CA THR A 32 20.73 2.35 -11.87
C THR A 32 19.34 2.92 -12.00
N LEU A 33 19.13 3.87 -12.91
CA LEU A 33 17.83 4.34 -13.31
C LEU A 33 17.16 3.25 -14.14
N GLY A 34 16.16 2.58 -13.55
CA GLY A 34 15.45 1.48 -14.19
C GLY A 34 14.28 1.95 -15.04
N GLU A 35 13.60 3.01 -14.60
CA GLU A 35 12.48 3.60 -15.28
C GLU A 35 12.39 5.11 -15.05
N LEU A 36 11.98 5.82 -16.09
CA LEU A 36 11.54 7.21 -16.04
C LEU A 36 10.39 7.36 -17.03
N ILE A 37 9.25 7.83 -16.54
CA ILE A 37 8.06 8.10 -17.33
C ILE A 37 7.64 9.54 -17.06
N ALA A 38 7.46 10.31 -18.10
CA ALA A 38 6.91 11.66 -18.03
C ALA A 38 5.63 11.75 -18.88
N THR A 39 4.56 12.21 -18.26
CA THR A 39 3.24 12.36 -18.87
C THR A 39 2.69 13.75 -18.56
N PRO A 40 1.57 14.18 -19.19
CA PRO A 40 0.89 15.41 -18.84
C PRO A 40 0.38 15.48 -17.39
N GLU A 41 0.35 14.34 -16.68
CA GLU A 41 -0.17 14.26 -15.30
C GLU A 41 0.92 14.20 -14.25
N GLY A 42 2.17 13.99 -14.67
CA GLY A 42 3.30 13.92 -13.74
C GLY A 42 4.42 13.04 -14.23
N THR A 43 5.39 12.86 -13.36
CA THR A 43 6.61 12.09 -13.60
C THR A 43 6.74 10.96 -12.60
N ASP A 44 6.95 9.75 -13.12
CA ASP A 44 7.29 8.55 -12.33
C ASP A 44 8.73 8.14 -12.63
N LEU A 45 9.47 7.80 -11.59
CA LEU A 45 10.87 7.40 -11.68
C LEU A 45 11.15 6.26 -10.72
N THR A 46 11.84 5.23 -11.22
CA THR A 46 12.34 4.12 -10.39
C THR A 46 13.84 3.98 -10.58
N TYR A 47 14.57 4.00 -9.47
CA TYR A 47 15.99 3.68 -9.49
C TYR A 47 16.36 2.65 -8.42
N TYR A 48 17.51 2.02 -8.64
CA TYR A 48 18.10 1.04 -7.76
C TYR A 48 19.44 1.58 -7.26
N LEU A 49 19.61 1.60 -5.93
CA LEU A 49 20.87 1.99 -5.28
C LEU A 49 21.56 0.76 -4.72
N THR A 50 22.87 0.67 -4.98
CA THR A 50 23.74 -0.40 -4.47
C THR A 50 24.95 0.20 -3.76
N GLY A 51 25.64 -0.62 -2.93
CA GLY A 51 26.85 -0.22 -2.21
C GLY A 51 26.59 0.37 -0.81
N LEU A 52 25.35 0.49 -0.35
CA LEU A 52 25.06 0.78 1.06
C LEU A 52 25.39 -0.41 1.94
N THR A 53 25.90 -0.16 3.14
CA THR A 53 26.31 -1.18 4.11
C THR A 53 25.69 -0.94 5.46
N GLY A 54 25.34 -2.00 6.19
CA GLY A 54 24.82 -1.95 7.56
C GLY A 54 23.66 -0.98 7.73
N ASP A 55 23.78 -0.07 8.68
CA ASP A 55 22.73 0.90 9.03
C ASP A 55 22.54 2.03 8.00
N GLU A 56 23.40 2.11 6.97
CA GLU A 56 23.29 3.17 5.96
C GLU A 56 21.92 3.16 5.25
N GLY A 57 21.30 1.98 5.06
CA GLY A 57 19.97 1.85 4.48
C GLY A 57 18.83 2.35 5.38
N HIS A 58 19.08 2.49 6.68
CA HIS A 58 18.08 2.97 7.66
C HIS A 58 18.24 4.45 8.02
N THR A 59 19.37 5.08 7.64
CA THR A 59 19.62 6.48 7.93
C THR A 59 18.70 7.37 7.09
N PRO A 60 17.93 8.29 7.69
CA PRO A 60 17.11 9.26 6.96
C PRO A 60 18.00 10.16 6.08
N ARG A 61 17.59 10.36 4.83
CA ARG A 61 18.35 11.11 3.82
C ARG A 61 17.43 12.04 3.05
N GLN A 62 18.00 13.16 2.60
CA GLN A 62 17.35 14.04 1.63
C GLN A 62 17.73 13.63 0.23
N GLU A 63 16.78 13.73 -0.72
CA GLU A 63 16.93 13.39 -2.10
C GLU A 63 16.51 14.55 -3.00
N VAL A 64 17.33 14.82 -4.00
CA VAL A 64 17.03 15.79 -5.07
C VAL A 64 17.29 15.12 -6.41
N ILE A 65 16.29 15.18 -7.27
CA ILE A 65 16.39 14.67 -8.64
C ILE A 65 16.23 15.84 -9.59
N ALA A 66 17.17 16.01 -10.50
CA ALA A 66 17.11 16.97 -11.58
C ALA A 66 17.08 16.24 -12.92
N ILE A 67 16.11 16.57 -13.77
CA ILE A 67 16.02 16.10 -15.15
C ILE A 67 16.32 17.31 -16.05
N ARG A 68 17.33 17.20 -16.90
CA ARG A 68 17.82 18.32 -17.75
C ARG A 68 17.80 17.95 -19.23
N SER A 69 17.32 18.85 -20.07
CA SER A 69 17.39 18.74 -21.53
C SER A 69 17.38 20.13 -22.16
N ALA A 70 18.22 20.34 -23.17
CA ALA A 70 18.25 21.57 -23.97
C ALA A 70 18.30 22.90 -23.18
N GLY A 71 18.96 22.88 -22.01
CA GLY A 71 19.08 24.07 -21.14
C GLY A 71 17.92 24.28 -20.18
N GLU A 72 16.92 23.43 -20.20
CA GLU A 72 15.82 23.40 -19.22
C GLU A 72 16.10 22.38 -18.12
N GLU A 73 15.63 22.66 -16.92
CA GLU A 73 15.74 21.78 -15.76
C GLU A 73 14.40 21.60 -15.08
N HIS A 74 14.09 20.35 -14.72
CA HIS A 74 12.96 19.98 -13.89
C HIS A 74 13.46 19.34 -12.60
N LEU A 75 13.07 19.92 -11.46
CA LEU A 75 13.50 19.50 -10.14
C LEU A 75 12.40 18.75 -9.39
N ILE A 76 12.74 17.59 -8.82
CA ILE A 76 11.91 16.85 -7.89
C ILE A 76 12.66 16.77 -6.55
N THR A 77 12.21 17.52 -5.55
CA THR A 77 12.78 17.49 -4.21
C THR A 77 11.90 16.66 -3.29
N ARG A 78 12.49 15.74 -2.56
CA ARG A 78 11.80 14.91 -1.56
C ARG A 78 12.37 15.14 -0.17
N GLY A 79 11.47 15.13 0.81
CA GLY A 79 11.83 15.21 2.22
C GLY A 79 12.61 13.98 2.71
N PRO A 80 13.02 13.96 3.99
CA PRO A 80 13.79 12.86 4.54
C PRO A 80 13.11 11.52 4.34
N PHE A 81 13.86 10.54 3.84
CA PHE A 81 13.41 9.15 3.68
C PHE A 81 14.52 8.19 4.11
N SER A 82 14.16 6.97 4.43
CA SER A 82 15.10 5.85 4.59
C SER A 82 14.64 4.68 3.73
N PHE A 83 15.58 3.85 3.31
CA PHE A 83 15.24 2.64 2.55
C PHE A 83 14.64 1.54 3.44
N GLY A 84 14.84 1.61 4.76
CA GLY A 84 14.29 0.67 5.72
C GLY A 84 14.74 -0.79 5.53
N SER A 85 15.89 -1.02 4.89
CA SER A 85 16.33 -2.36 4.49
C SER A 85 17.84 -2.52 4.49
N ASP A 86 18.31 -3.71 4.84
CA ASP A 86 19.72 -4.15 4.76
C ASP A 86 20.02 -4.88 3.42
N ARG A 87 19.11 -4.82 2.45
CA ARG A 87 19.30 -5.50 1.18
C ARG A 87 20.45 -4.86 0.40
N PRO A 88 21.27 -5.65 -0.33
CA PRO A 88 22.39 -5.13 -1.10
C PRO A 88 21.96 -4.26 -2.30
N VAL A 89 20.71 -4.38 -2.71
CA VAL A 89 20.06 -3.58 -3.76
C VAL A 89 18.79 -2.98 -3.21
N LEU A 90 18.71 -1.66 -3.20
CA LEU A 90 17.58 -0.92 -2.68
C LEU A 90 16.83 -0.26 -3.84
N ARG A 91 15.54 -0.56 -3.97
CA ARG A 91 14.65 0.04 -4.97
C ARG A 91 14.00 1.28 -4.40
N ARG A 92 14.03 2.35 -5.16
CA ARG A 92 13.32 3.60 -4.87
C ARG A 92 12.40 3.95 -6.03
N ARG A 93 11.11 4.12 -5.72
CA ARG A 93 10.12 4.65 -6.66
C ARG A 93 9.67 6.02 -6.19
N ILE A 94 9.52 6.93 -7.12
CA ILE A 94 9.11 8.30 -6.90
C ILE A 94 8.04 8.65 -7.92
N SER A 95 6.90 9.11 -7.42
CA SER A 95 5.84 9.69 -8.23
C SER A 95 5.73 11.18 -7.88
N SER A 96 5.70 12.02 -8.88
CA SER A 96 5.57 13.46 -8.74
C SER A 96 4.45 13.97 -9.66
N THR A 97 3.59 14.80 -9.12
CA THR A 97 2.58 15.54 -9.89
C THR A 97 3.20 16.71 -10.66
N SER A 98 4.47 17.04 -10.40
CA SER A 98 5.21 18.01 -11.20
C SER A 98 5.40 17.44 -12.60
N VAL A 99 4.86 18.15 -13.58
CA VAL A 99 4.93 17.78 -14.98
C VAL A 99 6.32 18.07 -15.50
N THR A 100 7.04 17.02 -15.90
CA THR A 100 8.25 17.18 -16.71
C THR A 100 7.81 17.53 -18.14
N PRO A 101 8.40 18.52 -18.79
CA PRO A 101 8.17 18.76 -20.21
C PRO A 101 8.40 17.46 -20.99
N PRO A 102 7.61 17.16 -22.03
CA PRO A 102 7.71 15.91 -22.79
C PRO A 102 8.95 15.93 -23.70
N TRP A 103 10.14 15.97 -23.08
CA TRP A 103 11.40 15.95 -23.81
C TRP A 103 11.64 14.59 -24.45
N MET A 104 11.68 14.57 -25.77
CA MET A 104 12.11 13.40 -26.53
C MET A 104 13.61 13.48 -26.79
N GLY A 105 14.28 12.34 -26.74
CA GLY A 105 15.71 12.26 -27.04
C GLY A 105 16.61 12.25 -25.80
N PRO A 106 17.83 12.81 -25.90
CA PRO A 106 18.80 12.74 -24.81
C PRO A 106 18.43 13.69 -23.67
N VAL A 107 18.53 13.17 -22.44
CA VAL A 107 18.37 13.92 -21.19
C VAL A 107 19.48 13.55 -20.22
N GLU A 108 19.86 14.43 -19.32
CA GLU A 108 20.64 14.12 -18.13
C GLU A 108 19.69 13.98 -16.93
N VAL A 109 19.81 12.88 -16.20
CA VAL A 109 19.13 12.70 -14.92
C VAL A 109 20.19 12.71 -13.82
N ALA A 110 20.16 13.73 -12.95
CA ALA A 110 21.02 13.80 -11.78
C ALA A 110 20.24 13.39 -10.53
N ILE A 111 20.75 12.42 -9.78
CA ILE A 111 20.17 11.95 -8.52
C ILE A 111 21.18 12.23 -7.42
N ALA A 112 20.88 13.20 -6.56
CA ALA A 112 21.70 13.56 -5.43
C ALA A 112 21.06 13.02 -4.13
N ILE A 113 21.79 12.19 -3.38
CA ILE A 113 21.34 11.59 -2.13
C ILE A 113 22.32 12.03 -1.03
N ALA A 114 21.84 12.77 -0.06
CA ALA A 114 22.65 13.30 1.03
C ALA A 114 23.43 12.21 1.77
N GLY A 115 24.76 12.36 1.87
CA GLY A 115 25.66 11.40 2.51
C GLY A 115 25.91 10.10 1.71
N VAL A 116 25.47 10.03 0.44
CA VAL A 116 25.75 8.90 -0.46
C VAL A 116 26.53 9.35 -1.68
N GLY A 117 26.05 10.37 -2.40
CA GLY A 117 26.69 10.89 -3.60
C GLY A 117 25.75 11.59 -4.56
N GLU A 118 26.32 12.06 -5.70
CA GLU A 118 25.60 12.62 -6.82
C GLU A 118 25.85 11.76 -8.07
N PHE A 119 24.78 11.24 -8.65
CA PHE A 119 24.82 10.34 -9.79
C PHE A 119 24.26 11.02 -11.03
N ARG A 120 25.07 11.23 -12.06
CA ARG A 120 24.65 11.81 -13.33
C ARG A 120 24.51 10.71 -14.37
N LEU A 121 23.33 10.59 -14.93
CA LEU A 121 22.92 9.53 -15.84
C LEU A 121 22.53 10.15 -17.18
N ALA A 122 23.29 9.84 -18.23
CA ALA A 122 22.90 10.18 -19.60
C ALA A 122 21.85 9.19 -20.06
N ALA A 123 20.63 9.66 -20.26
CA ALA A 123 19.46 8.86 -20.57
C ALA A 123 18.86 9.24 -21.91
N GLN A 124 18.19 8.30 -22.55
CA GLN A 124 17.46 8.51 -23.80
C GLN A 124 15.97 8.27 -23.55
N LEU A 125 15.15 9.27 -23.85
CA LEU A 125 13.70 9.15 -23.76
C LEU A 125 13.09 8.88 -25.14
N ARG A 126 12.06 8.03 -25.17
CA ARG A 126 11.26 7.71 -26.35
C ARG A 126 9.78 7.87 -26.06
N PRO A 127 8.95 8.13 -27.07
CA PRO A 127 7.52 8.16 -26.86
C PRO A 127 7.00 6.76 -26.48
N PHE A 128 5.92 6.75 -25.72
CA PHE A 128 5.11 5.56 -25.45
C PHE A 128 3.62 5.91 -25.60
N GLY A 129 2.83 4.89 -25.87
CA GLY A 129 1.38 5.01 -26.06
C GLY A 129 0.75 3.67 -26.40
N PRO A 130 -0.54 3.65 -26.77
CA PRO A 130 -1.30 2.42 -27.06
C PRO A 130 -0.70 1.54 -28.16
N GLU A 131 0.16 2.10 -29.01
CA GLU A 131 0.83 1.36 -30.09
C GLU A 131 2.03 0.56 -29.59
N THR A 132 2.61 0.93 -28.46
CA THR A 132 3.84 0.33 -27.92
C THR A 132 3.64 -0.39 -26.58
N ASP A 133 2.58 -0.06 -25.87
CA ASP A 133 2.28 -0.56 -24.53
C ASP A 133 0.83 -1.07 -24.47
N ALA A 134 0.47 -1.79 -23.42
CA ALA A 134 -0.86 -2.34 -23.27
C ALA A 134 -1.90 -1.22 -23.04
N PRO A 135 -2.88 -1.03 -23.95
CA PRO A 135 -3.92 -0.02 -23.75
C PRO A 135 -4.78 -0.39 -22.54
N ARG A 136 -5.13 0.62 -21.74
CA ARG A 136 -6.19 0.48 -20.75
C ARG A 136 -7.53 0.41 -21.48
N ARG A 137 -8.32 -0.58 -21.13
CA ARG A 137 -9.71 -0.72 -21.57
C ARG A 137 -10.64 -0.39 -20.41
N ASP A 138 -11.65 0.42 -20.67
CA ASP A 138 -12.69 0.73 -19.69
C ASP A 138 -13.66 -0.45 -19.58
N VAL A 139 -13.94 -0.87 -18.35
CA VAL A 139 -14.82 -2.01 -18.07
C VAL A 139 -16.13 -1.54 -17.44
N ASN A 140 -16.09 -0.81 -16.33
CA ASN A 140 -17.23 -0.24 -15.61
C ASN A 140 -18.32 -1.25 -15.22
N THR A 141 -17.94 -2.42 -14.73
CA THR A 141 -18.85 -3.41 -14.16
C THR A 141 -18.64 -3.53 -12.65
N SER A 142 -19.68 -3.94 -11.93
CA SER A 142 -19.63 -4.00 -10.47
C SER A 142 -20.46 -5.12 -9.89
N ALA A 143 -20.18 -5.49 -8.63
CA ALA A 143 -20.99 -6.34 -7.79
C ALA A 143 -21.16 -5.69 -6.42
N THR A 144 -22.33 -5.87 -5.80
CA THR A 144 -22.65 -5.34 -4.49
C THR A 144 -22.97 -6.48 -3.52
N HIS A 145 -22.36 -6.44 -2.33
CA HIS A 145 -22.63 -7.39 -1.26
C HIS A 145 -22.46 -6.66 0.08
N ASP A 146 -23.34 -6.88 1.03
CA ASP A 146 -23.35 -6.29 2.38
C ASP A 146 -23.15 -4.76 2.39
N GLY A 147 -23.80 -4.04 1.47
CA GLY A 147 -23.70 -2.58 1.34
C GLY A 147 -22.39 -2.07 0.74
N ILE A 148 -21.48 -2.96 0.35
CA ILE A 148 -20.22 -2.63 -0.30
C ILE A 148 -20.31 -2.94 -1.78
N THR A 149 -19.97 -1.96 -2.63
CA THR A 149 -19.90 -2.14 -4.07
C THR A 149 -18.45 -2.19 -4.51
N VAL A 150 -18.05 -3.29 -5.14
CA VAL A 150 -16.75 -3.46 -5.78
C VAL A 150 -16.93 -3.33 -7.28
N SER A 151 -16.15 -2.47 -7.92
CA SER A 151 -16.23 -2.17 -9.35
C SER A 151 -14.89 -2.42 -10.03
N VAL A 152 -14.91 -3.03 -11.21
CA VAL A 152 -13.77 -3.04 -12.13
C VAL A 152 -13.91 -1.83 -13.05
N ARG A 153 -12.94 -0.93 -13.00
CA ARG A 153 -12.92 0.31 -13.79
C ARG A 153 -12.15 0.19 -15.08
N GLY A 154 -11.09 -0.61 -15.06
CA GLY A 154 -10.26 -0.80 -16.22
C GLY A 154 -9.39 -2.03 -16.14
N VAL A 155 -8.96 -2.50 -17.29
CA VAL A 155 -8.02 -3.62 -17.43
C VAL A 155 -6.95 -3.26 -18.46
N GLY A 156 -5.71 -3.69 -18.21
CA GLY A 156 -4.59 -3.64 -19.14
C GLY A 156 -3.87 -4.98 -19.13
N ALA A 157 -3.86 -5.66 -20.29
CA ALA A 157 -3.20 -6.95 -20.44
C ALA A 157 -1.88 -6.75 -21.18
N ALA A 158 -0.76 -6.86 -20.45
CA ALA A 158 0.59 -6.83 -21.00
C ALA A 158 1.17 -8.24 -21.13
N ARG A 159 2.33 -8.35 -21.81
CA ARG A 159 3.01 -9.63 -22.01
C ARG A 159 3.42 -10.31 -20.70
N GLU A 160 3.75 -9.54 -19.69
CA GLU A 160 4.36 -10.03 -18.45
C GLU A 160 3.37 -10.11 -17.29
N GLU A 161 2.28 -9.35 -17.37
CA GLU A 161 1.27 -9.26 -16.33
C GLU A 161 -0.03 -8.65 -16.84
N THR A 162 -1.09 -8.81 -16.05
CA THR A 162 -2.39 -8.19 -16.27
C THR A 162 -2.72 -7.30 -15.09
N ALA A 163 -3.10 -6.07 -15.37
CA ALA A 163 -3.51 -5.09 -14.37
C ALA A 163 -5.02 -4.90 -14.40
N VAL A 164 -5.66 -4.95 -13.24
CA VAL A 164 -7.08 -4.67 -13.05
C VAL A 164 -7.24 -3.53 -12.07
N GLU A 165 -7.88 -2.45 -12.49
CA GLU A 165 -8.21 -1.33 -11.61
C GLU A 165 -9.54 -1.61 -10.92
N VAL A 166 -9.48 -1.74 -9.60
CA VAL A 166 -10.62 -2.09 -8.75
C VAL A 166 -10.92 -0.91 -7.84
N GLU A 167 -12.16 -0.45 -7.84
CA GLU A 167 -12.66 0.59 -6.94
C GLU A 167 -13.65 -0.02 -5.96
N VAL A 168 -13.61 0.46 -4.71
CA VAL A 168 -14.56 0.04 -3.67
C VAL A 168 -15.31 1.25 -3.13
N GLN A 169 -16.62 1.15 -3.17
CA GLN A 169 -17.53 2.08 -2.52
C GLN A 169 -18.12 1.41 -1.29
N VAL A 170 -17.97 2.05 -0.14
CA VAL A 170 -18.45 1.59 1.16
C VAL A 170 -19.59 2.48 1.66
N GLY A 171 -20.27 2.02 2.72
CA GLY A 171 -21.36 2.77 3.33
C GLY A 171 -20.93 4.09 3.98
N GLU A 172 -21.90 4.93 4.31
CA GLU A 172 -21.66 6.18 5.04
C GLU A 172 -20.99 5.90 6.39
N GLY A 173 -19.94 6.66 6.70
CA GLY A 173 -19.15 6.49 7.93
C GLY A 173 -18.08 5.38 7.85
N GLU A 174 -18.00 4.64 6.76
CA GLU A 174 -16.95 3.64 6.53
C GLU A 174 -15.90 4.15 5.54
N CYS A 175 -14.67 3.65 5.63
CA CYS A 175 -13.59 3.87 4.67
C CYS A 175 -13.00 2.53 4.25
N CYS A 176 -12.81 2.28 2.96
CA CYS A 176 -12.09 1.11 2.49
C CYS A 176 -10.59 1.26 2.82
N VAL A 177 -10.01 0.23 3.46
CA VAL A 177 -8.58 0.18 3.83
C VAL A 177 -7.84 -0.97 3.17
N GLY A 178 -8.53 -1.84 2.44
CA GLY A 178 -7.92 -2.93 1.68
C GLY A 178 -8.93 -3.82 0.98
N ILE A 179 -8.47 -4.54 -0.03
CA ILE A 179 -9.23 -5.50 -0.83
C ILE A 179 -8.45 -6.81 -0.88
N GLY A 180 -9.08 -7.94 -0.56
CA GLY A 180 -8.46 -9.25 -0.55
C GLY A 180 -7.37 -9.43 0.51
N ALA A 181 -6.50 -8.44 0.70
CA ALA A 181 -5.48 -8.36 1.73
C ALA A 181 -5.45 -6.97 2.34
N LEU A 182 -4.99 -6.84 3.58
CA LEU A 182 -4.69 -5.54 4.17
C LEU A 182 -3.53 -4.89 3.40
N ALA A 183 -3.66 -3.59 3.11
CA ALA A 183 -2.69 -2.84 2.33
C ALA A 183 -1.24 -3.06 2.81
N GLY A 184 -0.34 -3.40 1.89
CA GLY A 184 1.08 -3.62 2.15
C GLY A 184 1.49 -5.07 2.44
N HIS A 185 0.58 -6.05 2.39
CA HIS A 185 0.87 -7.45 2.72
C HIS A 185 0.67 -8.40 1.54
N ARG A 186 1.59 -9.36 1.44
CA ARG A 186 1.60 -10.36 0.37
C ARG A 186 0.62 -11.49 0.65
N LEU A 187 -0.16 -11.77 -0.37
CA LEU A 187 -0.81 -12.99 -0.83
C LEU A 187 -0.90 -14.17 0.15
N GLY A 188 -2.10 -14.37 0.66
CA GLY A 188 -2.56 -15.58 1.31
C GLY A 188 -3.86 -16.09 0.63
N PRO A 189 -4.60 -16.99 1.25
CA PRO A 189 -5.87 -17.52 0.74
C PRO A 189 -6.96 -16.45 0.56
N THR A 190 -6.67 -15.21 0.94
CA THR A 190 -7.53 -14.03 0.78
C THR A 190 -7.27 -13.25 -0.50
N ALA A 191 -6.29 -13.66 -1.32
CA ALA A 191 -5.92 -12.97 -2.56
C ALA A 191 -7.08 -12.94 -3.57
N LEU A 192 -7.10 -11.88 -4.38
CA LEU A 192 -7.99 -11.80 -5.53
C LEU A 192 -7.63 -12.87 -6.55
N SER A 193 -8.60 -13.32 -7.31
CA SER A 193 -8.35 -14.22 -8.41
C SER A 193 -9.12 -13.79 -9.67
N LEU A 194 -8.49 -13.97 -10.83
CA LEU A 194 -9.15 -13.87 -12.12
C LEU A 194 -9.36 -15.27 -12.67
N ARG A 195 -10.49 -15.50 -13.29
CA ARG A 195 -10.80 -16.74 -14.01
C ARG A 195 -11.30 -16.39 -15.41
N ASP A 196 -10.80 -17.07 -16.44
CA ASP A 196 -11.32 -16.93 -17.80
C ASP A 196 -12.48 -17.88 -18.08
N GLU A 197 -13.10 -17.72 -19.25
CA GLU A 197 -14.22 -18.55 -19.72
C GLU A 197 -13.86 -20.04 -19.88
N SER A 198 -12.58 -20.37 -20.01
CA SER A 198 -12.09 -21.76 -20.04
C SER A 198 -11.89 -22.36 -18.65
N GLY A 199 -12.04 -21.57 -17.59
CA GLY A 199 -11.83 -21.96 -16.21
C GLY A 199 -10.39 -21.85 -15.71
N ARG A 200 -9.46 -21.32 -16.49
CA ARG A 200 -8.09 -21.05 -16.03
C ARG A 200 -8.09 -19.94 -14.98
N VAL A 201 -7.31 -20.13 -13.92
CA VAL A 201 -7.20 -19.18 -12.83
C VAL A 201 -5.86 -18.45 -12.91
N TYR A 202 -5.90 -17.14 -12.86
CA TYR A 202 -4.75 -16.26 -12.83
C TYR A 202 -4.62 -15.69 -11.42
N MET A 203 -3.51 -16.03 -10.78
CA MET A 203 -3.29 -15.62 -9.38
C MET A 203 -2.79 -14.19 -9.30
N GLU A 204 -3.29 -13.49 -8.31
CA GLU A 204 -2.78 -12.17 -7.95
C GLU A 204 -1.30 -12.25 -7.56
N ARG A 205 -0.51 -11.33 -8.07
CA ARG A 205 0.92 -11.17 -7.78
C ARG A 205 1.19 -10.09 -6.76
N TRP A 206 0.46 -8.98 -6.89
CA TRP A 206 0.68 -7.78 -6.11
C TRP A 206 -0.50 -6.82 -6.21
N GLN A 207 -0.68 -5.98 -5.17
CA GLN A 207 -1.58 -4.82 -5.22
C GLN A 207 -0.76 -3.55 -5.03
N GLU A 208 -1.09 -2.52 -5.79
CA GLU A 208 -0.57 -1.18 -5.62
C GLU A 208 -1.72 -0.22 -5.31
N PRO A 209 -1.47 0.87 -4.55
CA PRO A 209 -2.44 1.94 -4.43
C PRO A 209 -2.83 2.42 -5.82
N GLY A 210 -4.11 2.48 -6.09
CA GLY A 210 -4.63 3.01 -7.33
C GLY A 210 -4.44 4.52 -7.41
N ARG A 211 -4.82 5.08 -8.55
CA ARG A 211 -4.71 6.51 -8.85
C ARG A 211 -5.67 7.39 -8.03
N PHE A 212 -6.71 6.79 -7.49
CA PHE A 212 -7.74 7.43 -6.67
C PHE A 212 -7.71 6.85 -5.25
N ASP A 213 -8.10 7.64 -4.27
CA ASP A 213 -8.04 7.28 -2.84
C ASP A 213 -8.78 5.97 -2.47
N HIS A 214 -9.67 5.50 -3.34
CA HIS A 214 -10.47 4.28 -3.15
C HIS A 214 -10.25 3.21 -4.22
N ALA A 215 -9.25 3.39 -5.10
CA ALA A 215 -8.90 2.43 -6.13
C ALA A 215 -7.63 1.66 -5.78
N THR A 216 -7.63 0.40 -6.16
CA THR A 216 -6.47 -0.50 -6.05
C THR A 216 -6.14 -1.03 -7.44
N LEU A 217 -4.86 -1.03 -7.80
CA LEU A 217 -4.37 -1.70 -8.97
C LEU A 217 -3.93 -3.11 -8.58
N ALA A 218 -4.72 -4.10 -8.94
CA ALA A 218 -4.41 -5.50 -8.72
C ALA A 218 -3.66 -6.08 -9.94
N LEU A 219 -2.50 -6.67 -9.68
CA LEU A 219 -1.62 -7.23 -10.70
C LEU A 219 -1.69 -8.76 -10.66
N PHE A 220 -1.98 -9.36 -11.80
CA PHE A 220 -2.15 -10.80 -11.98
C PHE A 220 -1.10 -11.37 -12.93
N GLN A 221 -1.02 -12.67 -13.00
CA GLN A 221 -0.29 -13.38 -14.06
C GLN A 221 -0.79 -12.92 -15.43
N PRO A 222 0.05 -12.97 -16.49
CA PRO A 222 -0.36 -12.59 -17.84
C PRO A 222 -1.50 -13.49 -18.32
N LEU A 223 -2.47 -12.89 -19.01
CA LEU A 223 -3.57 -13.62 -19.60
C LEU A 223 -3.10 -14.50 -20.75
N HIS A 224 -3.78 -15.61 -20.93
CA HIS A 224 -3.64 -16.40 -22.13
C HIS A 224 -4.22 -15.65 -23.34
N SER A 225 -3.64 -15.82 -24.52
CA SER A 225 -3.97 -15.05 -25.71
C SER A 225 -5.41 -15.28 -26.24
N ASP A 226 -6.06 -16.35 -25.82
CA ASP A 226 -7.45 -16.70 -26.17
C ASP A 226 -8.50 -16.22 -25.15
N ALA A 227 -8.09 -15.70 -24.00
CA ALA A 227 -9.01 -15.16 -23.01
C ALA A 227 -9.78 -13.95 -23.56
N ARG A 228 -11.11 -13.97 -23.43
CA ARG A 228 -12.01 -12.91 -23.88
C ARG A 228 -12.86 -12.36 -22.76
N GLU A 229 -13.25 -13.20 -21.84
CA GLU A 229 -14.07 -12.86 -20.70
C GLU A 229 -13.36 -13.28 -19.41
N LEU A 230 -13.49 -12.47 -18.38
CA LEU A 230 -12.91 -12.72 -17.07
C LEU A 230 -13.96 -12.58 -15.97
N GLU A 231 -13.81 -13.37 -14.92
CA GLU A 231 -14.47 -13.21 -13.64
C GLU A 231 -13.40 -12.82 -12.60
N LEU A 232 -13.51 -11.61 -12.04
CA LEU A 232 -12.76 -11.22 -10.83
C LEU A 232 -13.54 -11.70 -9.61
N THR A 233 -12.88 -12.44 -8.73
CA THR A 233 -13.40 -12.79 -7.41
C THR A 233 -12.63 -12.02 -6.33
N VAL A 234 -13.36 -11.26 -5.50
CA VAL A 234 -12.85 -10.57 -4.32
C VAL A 234 -13.40 -11.28 -3.09
N PRO A 235 -12.57 -12.01 -2.32
CA PRO A 235 -13.05 -12.80 -1.19
C PRO A 235 -13.36 -11.95 0.06
N TYR A 236 -12.62 -10.86 0.26
CA TYR A 236 -12.76 -9.96 1.42
C TYR A 236 -12.53 -8.51 1.04
N VAL A 237 -13.24 -7.63 1.72
CA VAL A 237 -12.97 -6.19 1.77
C VAL A 237 -12.70 -5.81 3.23
N PHE A 238 -11.75 -4.93 3.45
CA PHE A 238 -11.42 -4.40 4.77
C PHE A 238 -11.86 -2.94 4.84
N VAL A 239 -12.65 -2.62 5.86
CA VAL A 239 -13.17 -1.27 6.08
C VAL A 239 -12.79 -0.77 7.46
N GLU A 240 -12.64 0.53 7.61
CA GLU A 240 -12.52 1.22 8.89
C GLU A 240 -13.86 1.93 9.15
N ASP A 241 -14.51 1.63 10.28
CA ASP A 241 -15.74 2.31 10.70
C ASP A 241 -15.35 3.58 11.48
N ALA A 242 -15.42 4.72 10.77
CA ALA A 242 -15.00 6.02 11.32
C ALA A 242 -15.89 6.53 12.45
N GLY A 243 -17.12 6.07 12.52
CA GLY A 243 -18.10 6.47 13.55
C GLY A 243 -18.07 5.61 14.81
N ALA A 244 -17.45 4.42 14.74
CA ALA A 244 -17.45 3.51 15.87
C ALA A 244 -16.42 3.89 16.93
N THR A 245 -16.87 3.96 18.18
CA THR A 245 -16.03 4.17 19.36
C THR A 245 -16.41 3.17 20.44
N THR A 246 -15.47 2.80 21.31
CA THR A 246 -15.79 2.08 22.54
C THR A 246 -16.17 3.04 23.65
N GLU A 247 -16.97 2.55 24.59
CA GLU A 247 -16.98 3.13 25.93
C GLU A 247 -15.58 2.99 26.56
N THR A 248 -15.17 4.00 27.31
CA THR A 248 -13.89 3.95 28.01
C THR A 248 -13.99 3.02 29.23
N PHE A 249 -12.97 2.20 29.42
CA PHE A 249 -12.83 1.33 30.58
C PHE A 249 -11.64 1.73 31.44
N GLN A 250 -11.73 1.41 32.75
CA GLN A 250 -10.69 1.74 33.73
C GLN A 250 -9.45 0.86 33.58
N LEU A 251 -8.28 1.42 33.79
CA LEU A 251 -7.00 0.72 33.85
C LEU A 251 -6.50 0.62 35.30
N PRO A 252 -5.82 -0.46 35.69
CA PRO A 252 -5.62 -1.70 34.94
C PRO A 252 -6.89 -2.57 34.90
N VAL A 253 -7.07 -3.32 33.78
CA VAL A 253 -8.13 -4.32 33.67
C VAL A 253 -7.61 -5.64 34.29
N THR A 254 -8.15 -6.00 35.45
CA THR A 254 -7.78 -7.22 36.20
C THR A 254 -8.78 -8.35 36.04
N SER A 255 -9.97 -8.06 35.54
CA SER A 255 -11.02 -9.03 35.21
C SER A 255 -11.64 -8.66 33.87
N PRO A 256 -12.11 -9.65 33.08
CA PRO A 256 -12.69 -9.36 31.77
C PRO A 256 -13.82 -8.34 31.82
N VAL A 257 -13.79 -7.38 30.90
CA VAL A 257 -14.78 -6.31 30.75
C VAL A 257 -15.45 -6.46 29.38
N GLU A 258 -16.76 -6.63 29.40
CA GLU A 258 -17.58 -6.58 28.18
C GLU A 258 -17.79 -5.11 27.80
N THR A 259 -17.57 -4.78 26.52
CA THR A 259 -17.82 -3.47 25.97
C THR A 259 -18.32 -3.57 24.53
N ARG A 260 -18.71 -2.46 23.95
CA ARG A 260 -19.10 -2.39 22.54
C ARG A 260 -18.16 -1.48 21.77
N LEU A 261 -17.91 -1.87 20.53
CA LEU A 261 -17.18 -1.10 19.56
C LEU A 261 -18.12 -0.85 18.37
N GLY A 262 -18.85 0.27 18.42
CA GLY A 262 -19.99 0.48 17.56
C GLY A 262 -21.07 -0.60 17.79
N ARG A 263 -21.41 -1.34 16.74
CA ARG A 263 -22.38 -2.46 16.80
C ARG A 263 -21.80 -3.80 17.27
N TYR A 264 -20.48 -3.90 17.39
CA TYR A 264 -19.79 -5.17 17.72
C TYR A 264 -19.57 -5.29 19.23
N GLY A 265 -19.95 -6.42 19.81
CA GLY A 265 -19.57 -6.78 21.18
C GLY A 265 -18.12 -7.25 21.19
N ILE A 266 -17.32 -6.70 22.09
CA ILE A 266 -15.93 -7.12 22.31
C ILE A 266 -15.70 -7.32 23.81
N ARG A 267 -14.69 -8.12 24.13
CA ARG A 267 -14.29 -8.37 25.52
C ARG A 267 -12.82 -7.97 25.69
N VAL A 268 -12.56 -7.09 26.66
CA VAL A 268 -11.20 -6.81 27.13
C VAL A 268 -10.85 -7.82 28.21
N LEU A 269 -9.92 -8.71 27.95
CA LEU A 269 -9.57 -9.83 28.81
C LEU A 269 -8.64 -9.43 29.95
N GLY A 270 -7.90 -8.34 29.78
CA GLY A 270 -6.99 -7.83 30.78
C GLY A 270 -5.91 -6.93 30.20
N THR A 271 -5.17 -6.29 31.09
CA THR A 271 -4.01 -5.46 30.71
C THR A 271 -2.77 -5.92 31.44
N VAL A 272 -1.60 -5.73 30.80
CA VAL A 272 -0.29 -6.07 31.35
C VAL A 272 0.72 -5.01 30.98
N ARG A 273 1.63 -4.67 31.89
CA ARG A 273 2.80 -3.84 31.58
C ARG A 273 3.80 -4.67 30.78
N VAL A 274 4.27 -4.11 29.68
CA VAL A 274 5.26 -4.71 28.81
C VAL A 274 6.51 -3.86 28.85
N GLU A 275 7.62 -4.46 29.23
CA GLU A 275 8.91 -3.78 29.26
C GLU A 275 9.42 -3.56 27.82
N GLY A 276 10.04 -2.39 27.59
CA GLY A 276 10.67 -2.11 26.30
C GLY A 276 11.94 -2.95 26.14
N ASN A 277 12.20 -3.35 24.89
CA ASN A 277 13.46 -4.02 24.56
C ASN A 277 14.47 -3.00 24.00
N PRO A 278 15.46 -2.53 24.79
CA PRO A 278 16.41 -1.51 24.35
C PRO A 278 17.29 -1.95 23.17
N ARG A 279 17.32 -3.26 22.86
CA ARG A 279 18.04 -3.83 21.71
C ARG A 279 17.16 -4.05 20.50
N ALA A 280 15.88 -3.70 20.57
CA ALA A 280 14.99 -3.86 19.43
C ALA A 280 15.39 -2.91 18.29
N ARG A 281 15.29 -3.40 17.07
CA ARG A 281 15.62 -2.66 15.84
C ARG A 281 14.74 -1.42 15.65
N TYR A 282 13.47 -1.49 16.02
CA TYR A 282 12.52 -0.39 15.82
C TYR A 282 12.32 0.38 17.14
N PRO A 283 12.38 1.73 17.13
CA PRO A 283 12.22 2.55 18.33
C PRO A 283 10.93 2.27 19.11
N VAL A 284 9.85 1.95 18.43
CA VAL A 284 8.57 1.60 19.07
C VAL A 284 8.66 0.37 19.95
N HIS A 285 9.55 -0.58 19.65
CA HIS A 285 9.79 -1.78 20.47
C HIS A 285 10.77 -1.53 21.61
N GLN A 286 11.48 -0.41 21.61
CA GLN A 286 12.38 -0.03 22.71
C GLN A 286 11.62 0.62 23.87
N GLN A 287 10.41 1.12 23.63
CA GLN A 287 9.59 1.79 24.63
C GLN A 287 8.79 0.78 25.45
N PRO A 288 8.58 1.03 26.75
CA PRO A 288 7.63 0.27 27.54
C PRO A 288 6.20 0.53 27.05
N ALA A 289 5.30 -0.41 27.28
CA ALA A 289 3.94 -0.38 26.76
C ALA A 289 2.91 -0.92 27.76
N VAL A 290 1.65 -0.59 27.53
CA VAL A 290 0.50 -1.29 28.11
C VAL A 290 0.00 -2.29 27.08
N GLY A 291 0.14 -3.58 27.37
CA GLY A 291 -0.44 -4.65 26.57
C GLY A 291 -1.91 -4.85 26.94
N VAL A 292 -2.79 -4.81 25.98
CA VAL A 292 -4.22 -5.05 26.15
C VAL A 292 -4.60 -6.31 25.40
N ARG A 293 -5.20 -7.27 26.10
CA ARG A 293 -5.68 -8.52 25.51
C ARG A 293 -7.17 -8.44 25.23
N PHE A 294 -7.56 -8.97 24.08
CA PHE A 294 -8.94 -8.92 23.57
C PHE A 294 -9.48 -10.30 23.22
N ASP A 295 -10.78 -10.38 23.27
CA ASP A 295 -11.60 -11.26 22.48
C ASP A 295 -12.50 -10.33 21.63
N LEU A 296 -12.21 -10.23 20.36
CA LEU A 296 -12.91 -9.35 19.41
C LEU A 296 -14.19 -10.02 18.86
N GLY A 297 -14.53 -11.20 19.36
CA GLY A 297 -15.67 -11.98 18.90
C GLY A 297 -15.43 -12.66 17.56
N GLY A 298 -16.46 -13.33 17.08
CA GLY A 298 -16.46 -14.03 15.80
C GLY A 298 -17.09 -13.22 14.67
N TRP A 299 -17.51 -13.96 13.65
CA TRP A 299 -18.30 -13.41 12.57
C TRP A 299 -19.70 -13.04 13.07
N HIS A 300 -20.12 -11.84 12.72
CA HIS A 300 -21.50 -11.37 12.85
C HIS A 300 -22.02 -11.13 11.43
N ASP A 301 -22.83 -12.03 10.94
CA ASP A 301 -23.15 -12.17 9.53
C ASP A 301 -21.89 -12.29 8.67
N ASP A 302 -21.66 -11.40 7.74
CA ASP A 302 -20.47 -11.38 6.89
C ASP A 302 -19.36 -10.42 7.38
N ARG A 303 -19.46 -9.92 8.62
CA ARG A 303 -18.51 -8.96 9.20
C ARG A 303 -17.87 -9.47 10.47
N ARG A 304 -16.58 -9.16 10.68
CA ARG A 304 -15.90 -9.34 11.98
C ARG A 304 -14.90 -8.23 12.26
N VAL A 305 -14.67 -7.92 13.52
CA VAL A 305 -13.63 -6.99 13.94
C VAL A 305 -12.28 -7.70 13.84
N LEU A 306 -11.32 -7.09 13.15
CA LEU A 306 -9.93 -7.54 13.10
C LEU A 306 -9.06 -6.81 14.09
N LEU A 307 -9.23 -5.50 14.16
CA LEU A 307 -8.48 -4.60 15.03
C LEU A 307 -9.46 -3.75 15.81
N PRO A 308 -9.22 -3.51 17.11
CA PRO A 308 -10.09 -2.63 17.90
C PRO A 308 -9.98 -1.17 17.45
N GLY A 309 -9.06 -0.84 16.55
CA GLY A 309 -8.83 0.49 16.04
C GLY A 309 -7.79 1.28 16.81
N ARG A 310 -7.90 2.59 16.79
CA ARG A 310 -6.92 3.50 17.41
C ARG A 310 -7.22 3.68 18.88
N PRO A 311 -6.19 3.60 19.76
CA PRO A 311 -6.41 3.81 21.19
C PRO A 311 -6.74 5.27 21.51
N VAL A 312 -7.66 5.45 22.47
CA VAL A 312 -8.05 6.72 23.07
C VAL A 312 -7.67 6.65 24.55
N VAL A 313 -6.72 7.45 24.99
CA VAL A 313 -6.18 7.45 26.34
C VAL A 313 -6.66 8.66 27.09
N ASP A 314 -7.34 8.44 28.24
CA ASP A 314 -7.91 9.51 29.08
C ASP A 314 -8.76 10.51 28.27
N GLY A 315 -9.52 10.02 27.28
CA GLY A 315 -10.40 10.79 26.42
C GLY A 315 -9.72 11.50 25.25
N ASP A 316 -8.41 11.45 25.13
CA ASP A 316 -7.68 12.10 24.04
C ASP A 316 -7.22 11.14 22.95
N PHE A 317 -7.43 11.58 21.70
CA PHE A 317 -6.75 11.02 20.52
C PHE A 317 -5.32 11.52 20.50
N CYS A 318 -4.38 10.73 20.97
CA CYS A 318 -2.99 11.09 20.84
C CYS A 318 -2.33 10.30 19.72
N ASN A 319 -1.26 10.87 19.13
CA ASN A 319 -0.27 10.12 18.37
C ASN A 319 0.46 9.13 19.30
N ILE A 320 -0.30 8.16 19.81
CA ILE A 320 0.21 7.09 20.66
C ILE A 320 0.69 6.02 19.71
N GLY A 321 1.98 5.69 19.81
CA GLY A 321 2.50 4.52 19.11
C GLY A 321 1.79 3.27 19.62
N TYR A 322 1.41 2.40 18.71
CA TYR A 322 0.93 1.07 19.08
C TYR A 322 1.59 0.03 18.20
N ARG A 323 1.70 -1.17 18.70
CA ARG A 323 2.22 -2.33 17.98
C ARG A 323 1.26 -3.49 18.12
N LEU A 324 1.11 -4.22 17.04
CA LEU A 324 0.28 -5.41 16.97
C LEU A 324 1.16 -6.62 17.25
N SER A 325 0.71 -7.51 18.12
CA SER A 325 1.32 -8.81 18.33
C SER A 325 0.36 -9.89 17.88
N GLY A 326 0.87 -10.91 17.20
CA GLY A 326 0.06 -12.04 16.76
C GLY A 326 -0.68 -11.86 15.43
N LEU A 327 -0.58 -10.69 14.76
CA LEU A 327 -1.20 -10.53 13.46
C LEU A 327 -0.39 -11.27 12.39
N ASP A 328 -0.87 -12.43 11.96
CA ASP A 328 -0.39 -13.06 10.73
C ASP A 328 -1.09 -12.40 9.54
N MET A 329 -0.35 -11.55 8.86
CA MET A 329 -0.87 -10.79 7.70
C MET A 329 -1.19 -11.68 6.49
N ARG A 330 -0.80 -12.94 6.53
CA ARG A 330 -1.13 -13.93 5.49
C ARG A 330 -2.51 -14.54 5.70
N GLN A 331 -2.96 -14.57 6.96
CA GLN A 331 -4.29 -15.01 7.35
C GLN A 331 -4.81 -13.98 8.36
N PRO A 332 -5.57 -12.97 7.93
CA PRO A 332 -6.04 -11.94 8.82
C PRO A 332 -7.01 -12.53 9.84
N GLU A 333 -6.47 -12.86 10.99
CA GLU A 333 -7.23 -13.24 12.17
C GLU A 333 -7.40 -12.03 13.09
N PRO A 334 -8.49 -11.98 13.89
CA PRO A 334 -8.65 -10.95 14.89
C PRO A 334 -7.44 -10.85 15.81
N VAL A 335 -7.00 -9.62 16.07
CA VAL A 335 -5.86 -9.38 16.97
C VAL A 335 -6.29 -9.72 18.39
N ASP A 336 -5.53 -10.57 19.05
CA ASP A 336 -5.76 -10.92 20.44
C ASP A 336 -5.03 -9.99 21.43
N ARG A 337 -4.07 -9.19 20.93
CA ARG A 337 -3.28 -8.29 21.76
C ARG A 337 -2.82 -7.04 21.00
N LEU A 338 -2.99 -5.89 21.64
CA LEU A 338 -2.46 -4.59 21.23
C LEU A 338 -1.51 -4.08 22.32
N GLU A 339 -0.36 -3.55 21.94
CA GLU A 339 0.57 -2.90 22.86
C GLU A 339 0.64 -1.41 22.57
N ILE A 340 0.22 -0.60 23.54
CA ILE A 340 0.15 0.86 23.44
C ILE A 340 1.38 1.43 24.12
N THR A 341 2.24 2.12 23.36
CA THR A 341 3.57 2.57 23.80
C THR A 341 3.55 4.02 24.26
N GLY A 342 4.49 4.33 25.14
CA GLY A 342 4.76 5.70 25.61
C GLY A 342 4.29 5.97 27.04
N ASP A 343 4.90 6.97 27.67
CA ASP A 343 4.70 7.32 29.09
C ASP A 343 3.24 7.66 29.40
N ARG A 344 2.55 8.28 28.45
CA ARG A 344 1.13 8.62 28.61
C ARG A 344 0.24 7.37 28.71
N ALA A 345 0.52 6.34 27.92
CA ALA A 345 -0.20 5.08 28.01
C ALA A 345 0.04 4.37 29.34
N LEU A 346 1.27 4.46 29.85
CA LEU A 346 1.64 3.87 31.15
C LEU A 346 1.00 4.60 32.36
N ALA A 347 0.72 5.89 32.23
CA ALA A 347 0.08 6.71 33.25
C ALA A 347 -1.43 6.77 33.13
N ALA A 348 -2.00 6.19 32.08
CA ALA A 348 -3.42 6.26 31.77
C ALA A 348 -4.30 5.63 32.85
N LYS A 349 -5.43 6.28 33.11
CA LYS A 349 -6.49 5.79 34.02
C LYS A 349 -7.61 5.14 33.24
N THR A 350 -7.85 5.61 32.03
CA THR A 350 -8.90 5.11 31.16
C THR A 350 -8.36 4.83 29.75
N LEU A 351 -8.96 3.84 29.10
CA LEU A 351 -8.65 3.47 27.71
C LEU A 351 -9.95 3.19 26.96
N GLY A 352 -9.98 3.60 25.73
CA GLY A 352 -11.02 3.27 24.75
C GLY A 352 -10.39 3.05 23.38
N PHE A 353 -11.22 2.74 22.40
CA PHE A 353 -10.80 2.56 21.00
C PHE A 353 -11.78 3.22 20.06
N THR A 354 -11.31 3.57 18.87
CA THR A 354 -12.11 4.16 17.82
C THR A 354 -11.63 3.71 16.45
N ARG A 355 -12.52 3.77 15.47
CA ARG A 355 -12.22 3.43 14.08
C ARG A 355 -11.69 2.00 13.93
N PRO A 356 -12.47 0.99 14.33
CA PRO A 356 -12.07 -0.40 14.19
C PRO A 356 -11.86 -0.78 12.73
N SER A 357 -10.93 -1.70 12.49
CA SER A 357 -10.81 -2.35 11.20
C SER A 357 -11.71 -3.58 11.17
N ILE A 358 -12.59 -3.61 10.20
CA ILE A 358 -13.60 -4.64 10.00
C ILE A 358 -13.25 -5.43 8.74
N GLN A 359 -13.26 -6.74 8.83
CA GLN A 359 -13.22 -7.62 7.67
C GLN A 359 -14.65 -7.95 7.24
N VAL A 360 -14.93 -7.74 5.97
CA VAL A 360 -16.21 -8.08 5.34
C VAL A 360 -15.98 -9.23 4.36
N ARG A 361 -16.73 -10.31 4.52
CA ARG A 361 -16.61 -11.51 3.70
C ARG A 361 -17.49 -11.38 2.46
N GLY A 362 -16.89 -11.66 1.26
CA GLY A 362 -17.58 -11.79 -0.01
C GLY A 362 -18.20 -13.18 -0.24
N PRO A 363 -18.25 -13.64 -1.49
CA PRO A 363 -17.48 -13.11 -2.61
C PRO A 363 -18.21 -12.01 -3.40
N TRP A 364 -17.47 -11.01 -3.87
CA TRP A 364 -17.87 -10.18 -5.00
C TRP A 364 -17.35 -10.85 -6.26
N ARG A 365 -18.26 -11.20 -7.17
CA ARG A 365 -17.91 -11.78 -8.49
C ARG A 365 -18.30 -10.81 -9.57
N ILE A 366 -17.31 -10.39 -10.36
CA ILE A 366 -17.48 -9.35 -11.38
C ILE A 366 -17.02 -9.89 -12.71
N HIS A 367 -17.95 -9.99 -13.66
CA HIS A 367 -17.69 -10.48 -15.01
C HIS A 367 -17.46 -9.30 -15.96
N PHE A 368 -16.45 -9.41 -16.81
CA PHE A 368 -16.11 -8.39 -17.79
C PHE A 368 -15.31 -8.93 -18.97
N ALA A 369 -15.44 -8.26 -20.12
CA ALA A 369 -14.70 -8.60 -21.32
C ALA A 369 -13.32 -7.92 -21.34
N VAL A 370 -12.34 -8.60 -21.95
CA VAL A 370 -10.96 -8.11 -22.17
C VAL A 370 -10.58 -7.99 -23.64
N ALA A 371 -11.46 -8.42 -24.54
CA ALA A 371 -11.27 -8.38 -25.99
C ALA A 371 -12.01 -7.21 -26.64
#